data_97ea415a554db63a8f9f6e4a04530957
#
_entry.id   97ea415a554db63a8f9f6e4a04530957
#
_cell.length_a   1.000
_cell.length_b   1.000
_cell.length_c   1.000
_cell.angle_alpha   90.00
_cell.angle_beta   90.00
_cell.angle_gamma   90.00
#
_symmetry.space_group_name_H-M   'P 1'
#
loop_
_entity.id
_entity.type
_entity.pdbx_description
1 polymer ?
#
loop_
_entity_poly.entity_id
_entity_poly.type
_entity_poly.pdbx_seq_one_letter_code
_entity_poly.pdbx_strand_id
1 'polypeptide(L)'
;MKILRHIPSFIALVLLTACDVGQNQGNKSTSNSQGTLSENYQLPSDITLDTVAERAQDGKIFLSGSTNLPDGVKIGVEIPNITWKENFKDFQGRSRLATRVSQDMNMIVQGGRFRSPGFLMKDSPYPVGPHKVHFFAYFNGAWQSKDVLKRVGDGGKKLKGKIFKKEDPDVIDSDLTVDYVVTVPFPPMPPETQAINIVKKAILTVPDRGRSSMTVEDGIKWFMGPNTGVTPGKGWSAKADSGSSYTVTFDFTDASAGESQAIWTVDRVSRKVQYINKYAKYFSYIPPD
;
A
#
# COMPACT_ATOMS: atom_id res chain seq x y z
N MET A 1 16.83 -46.13 -44.79
CA MET A 1 16.15 -46.93 -43.77
C MET A 1 15.28 -46.02 -42.98
N LYS A 2 13.96 -45.98 -43.26
CA LYS A 2 12.95 -45.07 -42.65
C LYS A 2 12.40 -45.76 -41.41
N ILE A 3 12.45 -45.12 -40.28
CA ILE A 3 11.72 -45.55 -39.06
C ILE A 3 10.69 -44.47 -38.74
N LEU A 4 9.42 -44.72 -39.11
CA LEU A 4 8.26 -44.02 -38.62
C LEU A 4 8.02 -44.42 -37.15
N ARG A 5 7.90 -43.47 -36.23
CA ARG A 5 7.31 -43.71 -34.92
C ARG A 5 6.01 -42.92 -34.77
N HIS A 6 4.95 -43.70 -34.55
CA HIS A 6 3.60 -43.27 -34.26
C HIS A 6 3.53 -42.44 -32.97
N ILE A 7 2.74 -41.37 -33.01
CA ILE A 7 2.28 -40.61 -31.87
C ILE A 7 0.78 -40.90 -31.67
N PRO A 8 0.32 -41.37 -30.54
CA PRO A 8 -1.09 -41.55 -30.27
C PRO A 8 -1.74 -40.20 -29.91
N SER A 9 -2.77 -39.84 -30.70
CA SER A 9 -3.70 -38.75 -30.41
C SER A 9 -4.57 -39.09 -29.22
N PHE A 10 -4.49 -38.28 -28.14
CA PHE A 10 -5.50 -38.28 -27.11
C PHE A 10 -6.57 -37.23 -27.48
N ILE A 11 -7.74 -37.74 -27.83
CA ILE A 11 -8.95 -36.96 -28.02
C ILE A 11 -9.56 -36.74 -26.65
N ALA A 12 -9.53 -35.50 -26.15
CA ALA A 12 -10.29 -35.10 -24.97
C ALA A 12 -11.70 -34.67 -25.41
N LEU A 13 -12.69 -35.44 -25.03
CA LEU A 13 -14.10 -35.21 -25.22
C LEU A 13 -14.59 -34.10 -24.29
N VAL A 14 -14.86 -32.90 -24.80
CA VAL A 14 -15.49 -31.82 -24.04
C VAL A 14 -17.01 -31.99 -24.16
N LEU A 15 -17.66 -32.39 -23.08
CA LEU A 15 -19.11 -32.38 -22.91
C LEU A 15 -19.59 -30.92 -22.72
N LEU A 16 -20.22 -30.39 -23.75
CA LEU A 16 -21.01 -29.16 -23.70
C LEU A 16 -22.36 -29.48 -23.06
N THR A 17 -22.60 -29.10 -21.87
CA THR A 17 -23.93 -28.99 -21.27
C THR A 17 -24.52 -27.63 -21.65
N ALA A 18 -25.49 -27.65 -22.54
CA ALA A 18 -26.35 -26.53 -22.83
C ALA A 18 -27.24 -26.26 -21.59
N CYS A 19 -27.21 -25.08 -21.04
CA CYS A 19 -28.23 -24.60 -20.13
C CYS A 19 -29.00 -23.45 -20.76
N ASP A 20 -30.30 -23.65 -20.69
CA ASP A 20 -31.45 -22.93 -21.17
C ASP A 20 -31.37 -21.40 -20.99
N VAL A 21 -31.84 -20.71 -22.04
CA VAL A 21 -32.13 -19.29 -22.04
C VAL A 21 -33.48 -19.08 -21.34
N GLY A 22 -33.45 -18.80 -20.05
CA GLY A 22 -34.61 -18.29 -19.30
C GLY A 22 -34.59 -16.76 -19.31
N GLN A 23 -35.46 -16.16 -20.13
CA GLN A 23 -35.83 -14.75 -19.95
C GLN A 23 -36.40 -14.55 -18.55
N ASN A 24 -35.79 -13.67 -17.78
CA ASN A 24 -36.43 -13.15 -16.58
C ASN A 24 -36.28 -11.63 -16.51
N GLN A 25 -37.46 -11.04 -16.45
CA GLN A 25 -37.75 -9.62 -16.40
C GLN A 25 -37.06 -8.93 -15.20
N GLY A 26 -36.79 -7.65 -15.44
CA GLY A 26 -36.17 -6.75 -14.47
C GLY A 26 -36.81 -6.76 -13.09
N ASN A 27 -35.96 -6.96 -12.12
CA ASN A 27 -36.17 -6.46 -10.78
C ASN A 27 -34.93 -5.66 -10.39
N LYS A 28 -35.04 -4.35 -10.53
CA LYS A 28 -34.17 -3.39 -9.83
C LYS A 28 -34.39 -3.57 -8.33
N SER A 29 -33.70 -4.50 -7.74
CA SER A 29 -33.54 -4.58 -6.29
C SER A 29 -32.33 -3.75 -5.91
N THR A 30 -32.53 -2.46 -5.73
CA THR A 30 -31.70 -1.60 -4.90
C THR A 30 -31.84 -2.13 -3.47
N SER A 31 -31.00 -3.08 -3.09
CA SER A 31 -30.84 -3.43 -1.69
C SER A 31 -30.06 -2.32 -1.00
N ASN A 32 -30.78 -1.25 -0.64
CA ASN A 32 -30.41 -0.42 0.50
C ASN A 32 -30.53 -1.30 1.75
N SER A 33 -29.48 -2.04 2.05
CA SER A 33 -29.29 -2.59 3.40
C SER A 33 -28.89 -1.44 4.34
N GLN A 34 -29.80 -0.50 4.55
CA GLN A 34 -29.83 0.25 5.79
C GLN A 34 -30.20 -0.77 6.88
N GLY A 35 -29.16 -1.42 7.43
CA GLY A 35 -29.32 -2.18 8.65
C GLY A 35 -29.97 -1.28 9.68
N THR A 36 -31.22 -1.59 10.04
CA THR A 36 -31.96 -0.99 11.14
C THR A 36 -31.07 -1.13 12.37
N LEU A 37 -30.46 -0.02 12.77
CA LEU A 37 -29.58 0.03 13.93
C LEU A 37 -30.41 -0.37 15.15
N SER A 38 -30.05 -1.48 15.78
CA SER A 38 -30.66 -1.93 17.02
C SER A 38 -30.62 -0.77 18.03
N GLU A 39 -31.78 -0.32 18.49
CA GLU A 39 -31.92 0.74 19.49
C GLU A 39 -31.27 0.39 20.84
N ASN A 40 -30.88 -0.85 21.04
CA ASN A 40 -30.32 -1.40 22.29
C ASN A 40 -28.79 -1.66 22.21
N TYR A 41 -28.03 -0.87 21.43
CA TYR A 41 -26.59 -1.03 21.46
C TYR A 41 -26.02 -0.58 22.82
N GLN A 42 -25.63 -1.55 23.66
CA GLN A 42 -24.91 -1.26 24.90
C GLN A 42 -23.41 -1.06 24.58
N LEU A 43 -22.90 0.11 24.94
CA LEU A 43 -21.46 0.38 24.84
C LEU A 43 -20.69 -0.50 25.83
N PRO A 44 -19.56 -1.10 25.43
CA PRO A 44 -18.68 -1.83 26.34
C PRO A 44 -18.21 -0.95 27.49
N SER A 45 -17.98 -1.59 28.65
CA SER A 45 -17.47 -0.89 29.84
C SER A 45 -16.02 -0.40 29.69
N ASP A 46 -15.26 -1.02 28.80
CA ASP A 46 -13.89 -0.63 28.48
C ASP A 46 -13.69 -0.76 26.96
N ILE A 47 -13.31 0.34 26.33
CA ILE A 47 -13.02 0.35 24.89
C ILE A 47 -11.57 -0.02 24.68
N THR A 48 -11.35 -0.97 23.77
CA THR A 48 -10.03 -1.45 23.38
C THR A 48 -9.73 -1.18 21.91
N LEU A 49 -8.47 -1.12 21.58
CA LEU A 49 -7.98 -0.99 20.22
C LEU A 49 -6.69 -1.79 20.08
N ASP A 50 -6.76 -2.88 19.30
CA ASP A 50 -5.62 -3.73 18.98
C ASP A 50 -5.19 -3.51 17.55
N THR A 51 -3.88 -3.48 17.31
CA THR A 51 -3.33 -3.13 15.99
C THR A 51 -2.18 -4.03 15.59
N VAL A 52 -2.19 -4.42 14.33
CA VAL A 52 -1.08 -5.08 13.64
C VAL A 52 -0.70 -4.30 12.39
N ALA A 53 0.55 -4.42 11.99
CA ALA A 53 1.05 -3.85 10.73
C ALA A 53 1.27 -4.94 9.69
N GLU A 54 0.87 -4.68 8.47
CA GLU A 54 1.15 -5.49 7.29
C GLU A 54 1.95 -4.65 6.30
N ARG A 55 2.92 -5.27 5.64
CA ARG A 55 3.67 -4.63 4.56
C ARG A 55 3.29 -5.24 3.22
N ALA A 56 2.80 -4.40 2.31
CA ALA A 56 2.51 -4.79 0.94
C ALA A 56 3.78 -4.91 0.09
N GLN A 57 3.63 -5.51 -1.09
CA GLN A 57 4.74 -5.66 -2.05
C GLN A 57 5.32 -4.33 -2.53
N ASP A 58 4.52 -3.27 -2.62
CA ASP A 58 4.98 -1.93 -2.96
C ASP A 58 5.68 -1.19 -1.80
N GLY A 59 5.83 -1.86 -0.66
CA GLY A 59 6.48 -1.31 0.54
C GLY A 59 5.57 -0.52 1.46
N LYS A 60 4.29 -0.30 1.09
CA LYS A 60 3.32 0.38 1.95
C LYS A 60 3.06 -0.41 3.22
N ILE A 61 2.92 0.31 4.33
CA ILE A 61 2.44 -0.25 5.60
C ILE A 61 0.94 -0.01 5.69
N PHE A 62 0.20 -1.07 5.98
CA PHE A 62 -1.20 -1.01 6.36
C PHE A 62 -1.31 -1.33 7.85
N LEU A 63 -2.06 -0.52 8.56
CA LEU A 63 -2.43 -0.77 9.95
C LEU A 63 -3.85 -1.32 9.96
N SER A 64 -4.03 -2.48 10.54
CA SER A 64 -5.34 -3.09 10.69
C SER A 64 -5.50 -3.61 12.11
N GLY A 65 -6.74 -3.75 12.55
CA GLY A 65 -6.96 -4.24 13.89
C GLY A 65 -8.42 -4.44 14.25
N SER A 66 -8.62 -4.72 15.52
CA SER A 66 -9.95 -4.87 16.13
C SER A 66 -10.19 -3.79 17.19
N THR A 67 -11.43 -3.44 17.36
CA THR A 67 -11.90 -2.53 18.39
C THR A 67 -13.34 -2.85 18.71
N ASN A 68 -13.76 -2.54 19.92
CA ASN A 68 -15.15 -2.58 20.32
C ASN A 68 -15.81 -1.18 20.28
N LEU A 69 -15.20 -0.21 19.60
CA LEU A 69 -15.87 1.03 19.23
C LEU A 69 -17.07 0.73 18.30
N PRO A 70 -18.13 1.53 18.36
CA PRO A 70 -19.28 1.36 17.48
C PRO A 70 -18.91 1.49 16.00
N ASP A 71 -19.60 0.72 15.16
CA ASP A 71 -19.48 0.85 13.71
C ASP A 71 -19.78 2.29 13.25
N GLY A 72 -19.02 2.76 12.28
CA GLY A 72 -19.09 4.11 11.74
C GLY A 72 -18.22 5.12 12.48
N VAL A 73 -17.62 4.77 13.62
CA VAL A 73 -16.64 5.65 14.29
C VAL A 73 -15.45 5.87 13.37
N LYS A 74 -15.12 7.13 13.15
CA LYS A 74 -13.92 7.55 12.42
C LYS A 74 -12.75 7.64 13.40
N ILE A 75 -11.66 6.99 13.06
CA ILE A 75 -10.39 7.00 13.80
C ILE A 75 -9.32 7.57 12.87
N GLY A 76 -8.58 8.56 13.34
CA GLY A 76 -7.37 9.01 12.69
C GLY A 76 -6.17 8.19 13.17
N VAL A 77 -5.16 8.07 12.32
CA VAL A 77 -3.90 7.42 12.67
C VAL A 77 -2.73 8.21 12.11
N GLU A 78 -1.70 8.32 12.89
CA GLU A 78 -0.42 8.88 12.48
C GLU A 78 0.74 8.02 12.97
N ILE A 79 1.87 8.08 12.27
CA ILE A 79 3.11 7.41 12.65
C ILE A 79 4.15 8.48 13.00
N PRO A 80 4.26 8.91 14.27
CA PRO A 80 5.21 9.93 14.68
C PRO A 80 6.66 9.43 14.53
N ASN A 81 7.60 10.37 14.43
CA ASN A 81 9.06 10.15 14.42
C ASN A 81 9.70 9.73 13.09
N ILE A 82 8.97 9.70 12.00
CA ILE A 82 9.63 9.64 10.69
C ILE A 82 9.52 11.02 10.08
N THR A 83 10.45 11.86 10.48
CA THR A 83 10.49 13.24 10.05
C THR A 83 11.21 13.35 8.72
N TRP A 84 10.55 13.86 7.71
CA TRP A 84 11.24 14.45 6.57
C TRP A 84 11.13 15.96 6.64
N LYS A 85 12.18 16.60 6.19
CA LYS A 85 12.20 18.06 6.07
C LYS A 85 11.60 18.44 4.73
N GLU A 86 10.52 19.18 4.75
CA GLU A 86 9.87 19.67 3.54
C GLU A 86 9.86 21.20 3.53
N ASN A 87 10.35 21.77 2.43
CA ASN A 87 10.24 23.21 2.22
C ASN A 87 8.81 23.52 1.75
N PHE A 88 8.11 24.33 2.49
CA PHE A 88 6.80 24.83 2.11
C PHE A 88 6.75 26.35 2.21
N LYS A 89 5.82 26.95 1.51
CA LYS A 89 5.51 28.38 1.66
C LYS A 89 4.34 28.52 2.62
N ASP A 90 4.52 29.35 3.67
CA ASP A 90 3.42 29.72 4.55
C ASP A 90 2.42 30.66 3.84
N PHE A 91 1.33 30.99 4.51
CA PHE A 91 0.27 31.87 3.97
C PHE A 91 0.78 33.30 3.64
N GLN A 92 1.98 33.67 4.10
CA GLN A 92 2.64 34.95 3.78
C GLN A 92 3.69 34.78 2.67
N GLY A 93 3.77 33.59 2.02
CA GLY A 93 4.71 33.30 0.96
C GLY A 93 6.16 33.09 1.41
N ARG A 94 6.44 33.01 2.72
CA ARG A 94 7.78 32.80 3.28
C ARG A 94 8.12 31.32 3.22
N SER A 95 9.32 31.01 2.72
CA SER A 95 9.84 29.62 2.77
C SER A 95 10.11 29.21 4.21
N ARG A 96 9.46 28.14 4.65
CA ARG A 96 9.67 27.52 5.95
C ARG A 96 10.03 26.04 5.78
N LEU A 97 10.90 25.58 6.66
CA LEU A 97 11.21 24.16 6.78
C LEU A 97 10.22 23.56 7.78
N ALA A 98 9.26 22.78 7.27
CA ALA A 98 8.39 22.00 8.13
C ALA A 98 8.97 20.61 8.32
N THR A 99 8.95 20.18 9.56
CA THR A 99 9.09 18.78 9.88
C THR A 99 7.69 18.17 9.79
N ARG A 100 7.35 17.56 8.66
CA ARG A 100 6.09 16.79 8.59
C ARG A 100 6.28 15.48 9.31
N VAL A 101 5.44 15.29 10.30
CA VAL A 101 5.23 14.03 10.98
C VAL A 101 3.95 13.48 10.37
N SER A 102 4.07 12.42 9.58
CA SER A 102 2.97 11.58 9.12
C SER A 102 1.93 12.17 8.15
N GLN A 103 1.30 11.23 7.46
CA GLN A 103 0.05 11.47 6.73
C GLN A 103 -1.10 11.17 7.70
N ASP A 104 -1.95 12.16 7.97
CA ASP A 104 -3.21 11.94 8.68
C ASP A 104 -4.11 11.06 7.81
N MET A 105 -4.39 9.87 8.28
CA MET A 105 -5.27 8.96 7.57
C MET A 105 -6.44 8.57 8.46
N ASN A 106 -7.64 8.68 7.90
CA ASN A 106 -8.86 8.32 8.60
C ASN A 106 -9.28 6.90 8.23
N MET A 107 -9.69 6.16 9.23
CA MET A 107 -10.28 4.82 9.13
C MET A 107 -11.70 4.86 9.68
N ILE A 108 -12.56 3.99 9.17
CA ILE A 108 -13.92 3.82 9.69
C ILE A 108 -14.04 2.42 10.29
N VAL A 109 -14.57 2.33 11.50
CA VAL A 109 -14.85 1.05 12.15
C VAL A 109 -16.03 0.39 11.46
N GLN A 110 -15.88 -0.88 11.09
CA GLN A 110 -16.91 -1.72 10.48
C GLN A 110 -16.80 -3.15 11.02
N GLY A 111 -17.85 -3.66 11.60
CA GLY A 111 -17.87 -5.00 12.20
C GLY A 111 -16.80 -5.19 13.28
N GLY A 112 -16.53 -4.16 14.08
CA GLY A 112 -15.50 -4.19 15.11
C GLY A 112 -14.06 -4.21 14.57
N ARG A 113 -13.84 -3.88 13.30
CA ARG A 113 -12.52 -3.85 12.64
C ARG A 113 -12.26 -2.52 11.98
N PHE A 114 -10.98 -2.24 11.77
CA PHE A 114 -10.52 -1.08 11.00
C PHE A 114 -9.31 -1.45 10.14
N ARG A 115 -9.09 -0.70 9.06
CA ARG A 115 -7.89 -0.80 8.22
C ARG A 115 -7.54 0.58 7.69
N SER A 116 -6.27 0.93 7.78
CA SER A 116 -5.77 2.19 7.22
C SER A 116 -5.58 2.08 5.70
N PRO A 117 -5.60 3.20 4.98
CA PRO A 117 -4.89 3.32 3.72
C PRO A 117 -3.41 2.96 3.87
N GLY A 118 -2.72 2.69 2.77
CA GLY A 118 -1.30 2.34 2.82
C GLY A 118 -0.42 3.57 3.06
N PHE A 119 0.50 3.46 4.03
CA PHE A 119 1.48 4.51 4.34
C PHE A 119 2.80 4.27 3.62
N LEU A 120 3.34 5.31 3.00
CA LEU A 120 4.72 5.39 2.54
C LEU A 120 5.39 6.63 3.13
N MET A 121 6.66 6.54 3.45
CA MET A 121 7.46 7.68 3.84
C MET A 121 8.06 8.30 2.57
N LYS A 122 7.54 9.46 2.13
CA LYS A 122 7.99 10.22 0.95
C LYS A 122 8.70 9.35 -0.11
N ASP A 123 7.94 8.51 -0.78
CA ASP A 123 8.39 7.57 -1.82
C ASP A 123 9.38 6.48 -1.35
N SER A 124 9.52 6.30 -0.05
CA SER A 124 10.36 5.27 0.55
C SER A 124 9.57 4.38 1.50
N PRO A 125 9.88 3.08 1.58
CA PRO A 125 9.30 2.22 2.59
C PRO A 125 9.70 2.64 4.00
N TYR A 126 8.79 2.50 4.96
CA TYR A 126 9.11 2.64 6.37
C TYR A 126 10.17 1.61 6.80
N PRO A 127 11.10 1.95 7.70
CA PRO A 127 12.06 1.00 8.25
C PRO A 127 11.37 -0.21 8.89
N VAL A 128 12.09 -1.30 9.00
CA VAL A 128 11.66 -2.51 9.72
C VAL A 128 11.83 -2.28 11.22
N GLY A 129 10.95 -2.86 12.02
CA GLY A 129 11.06 -2.82 13.48
C GLY A 129 9.94 -2.05 14.17
N PRO A 130 10.11 -1.75 15.45
CA PRO A 130 9.09 -1.12 16.27
C PRO A 130 8.91 0.36 15.91
N HIS A 131 7.67 0.75 15.64
CA HIS A 131 7.28 2.14 15.39
C HIS A 131 6.17 2.55 16.35
N LYS A 132 6.25 3.77 16.88
CA LYS A 132 5.13 4.37 17.59
C LYS A 132 4.06 4.72 16.58
N VAL A 133 2.82 4.33 16.88
CA VAL A 133 1.62 4.63 16.10
C VAL A 133 0.68 5.37 17.03
N HIS A 134 0.21 6.52 16.63
CA HIS A 134 -0.73 7.31 17.38
C HIS A 134 -2.11 7.22 16.74
N PHE A 135 -3.09 6.75 17.49
CA PHE A 135 -4.50 6.76 17.13
C PHE A 135 -5.20 7.92 17.82
N PHE A 136 -6.00 8.64 17.06
CA PHE A 136 -6.75 9.77 17.58
C PHE A 136 -8.18 9.79 17.00
N ALA A 137 -9.12 10.30 17.75
CA ALA A 137 -10.48 10.57 17.28
C ALA A 137 -11.12 11.64 18.16
N TYR A 138 -11.86 12.53 17.54
CA TYR A 138 -12.66 13.54 18.22
C TYR A 138 -14.13 13.16 18.11
N PHE A 139 -14.89 13.31 19.20
CA PHE A 139 -16.31 12.95 19.24
C PHE A 139 -17.21 14.19 19.15
N ASN A 140 -16.97 15.02 18.14
CA ASN A 140 -17.72 16.22 17.83
C ASN A 140 -18.35 16.16 16.42
N GLY A 141 -19.26 17.08 16.11
CA GLY A 141 -19.99 17.09 14.86
C GLY A 141 -19.16 17.43 13.62
N ALA A 142 -17.95 17.95 13.77
CA ALA A 142 -17.04 18.21 12.66
C ALA A 142 -16.29 16.94 12.25
N TRP A 143 -16.10 15.99 13.19
CA TRP A 143 -15.34 14.79 12.97
C TRP A 143 -16.20 13.54 12.75
N GLN A 144 -17.22 13.34 13.60
CA GLN A 144 -18.06 12.15 13.57
C GLN A 144 -19.43 12.41 12.92
N SER A 145 -20.05 11.36 12.40
CA SER A 145 -21.42 11.43 11.92
C SER A 145 -22.42 11.61 13.05
N LYS A 146 -23.59 12.17 12.75
CA LYS A 146 -24.67 12.34 13.71
C LYS A 146 -25.11 11.00 14.34
N ASP A 147 -25.10 9.92 13.56
CA ASP A 147 -25.50 8.59 14.02
C ASP A 147 -24.48 8.01 15.02
N VAL A 148 -23.20 8.26 14.82
CA VAL A 148 -22.15 7.90 15.78
C VAL A 148 -22.35 8.69 17.07
N LEU A 149 -22.51 10.01 17.00
CA LEU A 149 -22.69 10.87 18.19
C LEU A 149 -23.94 10.50 18.98
N LYS A 150 -25.04 10.15 18.32
CA LYS A 150 -26.26 9.66 19.00
C LYS A 150 -25.97 8.39 19.84
N ARG A 151 -25.12 7.49 19.36
CA ARG A 151 -24.75 6.24 20.06
C ARG A 151 -23.78 6.49 21.21
N VAL A 152 -22.70 7.22 20.96
CA VAL A 152 -21.62 7.45 21.93
C VAL A 152 -21.91 8.58 22.93
N GLY A 153 -22.99 9.33 22.69
CA GLY A 153 -23.33 10.55 23.40
C GLY A 153 -22.57 11.77 22.85
N ASP A 154 -23.14 12.94 23.06
CA ASP A 154 -22.51 14.20 22.71
C ASP A 154 -21.16 14.33 23.42
N GLY A 155 -20.13 14.71 22.69
CA GLY A 155 -18.75 14.74 23.20
C GLY A 155 -18.20 13.36 23.62
N GLY A 156 -18.80 12.24 23.19
CA GLY A 156 -18.35 10.91 23.54
C GLY A 156 -18.66 10.49 25.00
N LYS A 157 -19.51 11.21 25.71
CA LYS A 157 -19.76 11.09 27.17
C LYS A 157 -20.14 9.68 27.65
N LYS A 158 -20.61 8.81 26.77
CA LYS A 158 -20.94 7.41 27.10
C LYS A 158 -19.76 6.44 26.96
N LEU A 159 -18.66 6.89 26.35
CA LEU A 159 -17.46 6.06 26.14
C LEU A 159 -16.64 5.97 27.44
N LYS A 160 -16.02 4.81 27.65
CA LYS A 160 -15.13 4.55 28.78
C LYS A 160 -13.91 3.75 28.30
N GLY A 161 -12.78 3.91 28.97
CA GLY A 161 -11.58 3.15 28.66
C GLY A 161 -10.30 4.02 28.73
N LYS A 162 -9.18 3.34 28.82
CA LYS A 162 -7.86 3.99 28.99
C LYS A 162 -7.37 4.74 27.75
N ILE A 163 -7.97 4.48 26.60
CA ILE A 163 -7.61 5.13 25.32
C ILE A 163 -8.21 6.53 25.17
N PHE A 164 -9.11 6.92 26.10
CA PHE A 164 -9.77 8.21 26.04
C PHE A 164 -9.10 9.22 26.97
N LYS A 165 -9.00 10.45 26.47
CA LYS A 165 -8.64 11.64 27.25
C LYS A 165 -9.72 12.68 27.05
N LYS A 166 -9.85 13.61 28.00
CA LYS A 166 -10.60 14.84 27.82
C LYS A 166 -9.79 15.79 26.92
N GLU A 167 -10.46 16.47 26.02
CA GLU A 167 -9.83 17.48 25.13
C GLU A 167 -9.21 18.62 25.97
N ASP A 168 -9.95 19.04 26.99
CA ASP A 168 -9.47 19.97 28.01
C ASP A 168 -9.75 19.37 29.40
N PRO A 169 -8.71 18.89 30.14
CA PRO A 169 -8.90 18.26 31.44
C PRO A 169 -9.51 19.19 32.49
N ASP A 170 -9.33 20.50 32.36
CA ASP A 170 -9.80 21.49 33.31
C ASP A 170 -11.26 21.90 33.09
N VAL A 171 -11.84 21.52 31.94
CA VAL A 171 -13.24 21.76 31.60
C VAL A 171 -14.07 20.51 31.91
N ILE A 172 -15.05 20.64 32.81
CA ILE A 172 -15.88 19.51 33.27
C ILE A 172 -16.60 18.81 32.11
N ASP A 173 -17.09 19.56 31.16
CA ASP A 173 -17.89 19.09 30.02
C ASP A 173 -17.09 18.97 28.70
N SER A 174 -15.74 18.97 28.78
CA SER A 174 -14.95 18.81 27.57
C SER A 174 -15.22 17.48 26.87
N ASP A 175 -15.14 17.48 25.54
CA ASP A 175 -15.31 16.30 24.72
C ASP A 175 -14.25 15.24 25.05
N LEU A 176 -14.61 13.96 24.95
CA LEU A 176 -13.63 12.90 24.98
C LEU A 176 -12.96 12.78 23.62
N THR A 177 -11.69 12.47 23.65
CA THR A 177 -10.90 12.16 22.46
C THR A 177 -10.24 10.79 22.63
N VAL A 178 -10.06 10.05 21.56
CA VAL A 178 -9.06 8.98 21.53
C VAL A 178 -7.69 9.65 21.44
N ASP A 179 -6.78 9.26 22.34
CA ASP A 179 -5.38 9.66 22.30
C ASP A 179 -4.55 8.46 22.78
N TYR A 180 -4.29 7.55 21.85
CA TYR A 180 -3.70 6.26 22.15
C TYR A 180 -2.44 6.02 21.34
N VAL A 181 -1.32 5.89 22.01
CA VAL A 181 -0.02 5.59 21.40
C VAL A 181 0.37 4.16 21.70
N VAL A 182 0.60 3.38 20.67
CA VAL A 182 1.03 1.98 20.78
C VAL A 182 2.29 1.74 19.94
N THR A 183 3.13 0.81 20.37
CA THR A 183 4.29 0.38 19.59
C THR A 183 3.89 -0.81 18.71
N VAL A 184 3.97 -0.62 17.40
CA VAL A 184 3.62 -1.65 16.41
C VAL A 184 4.88 -2.08 15.67
N PRO A 185 5.20 -3.39 15.62
CA PRO A 185 6.33 -3.88 14.84
C PRO A 185 5.99 -3.86 13.35
N PHE A 186 6.75 -3.10 12.55
CA PHE A 186 6.59 -3.11 11.10
C PHE A 186 7.37 -4.29 10.51
N PRO A 187 6.70 -5.15 9.73
CA PRO A 187 7.31 -6.34 9.18
C PRO A 187 8.39 -6.01 8.12
N PRO A 188 9.33 -6.93 7.87
CA PRO A 188 10.30 -6.77 6.80
C PRO A 188 9.62 -6.65 5.44
N MET A 189 10.30 -6.00 4.52
CA MET A 189 9.87 -5.94 3.13
C MET A 189 9.93 -7.35 2.53
N PRO A 190 8.93 -7.77 1.74
CA PRO A 190 8.99 -9.04 1.03
C PRO A 190 10.29 -9.18 0.23
N PRO A 191 10.91 -10.36 0.19
CA PRO A 191 12.16 -10.57 -0.51
C PRO A 191 12.14 -10.14 -1.98
N GLU A 192 11.03 -10.35 -2.67
CA GLU A 192 10.79 -9.93 -4.06
C GLU A 192 10.87 -8.42 -4.20
N THR A 193 10.22 -7.70 -3.29
CA THR A 193 10.25 -6.22 -3.27
C THR A 193 11.65 -5.70 -2.95
N GLN A 194 12.39 -6.38 -2.06
CA GLN A 194 13.78 -6.03 -1.80
C GLN A 194 14.62 -6.19 -3.07
N ALA A 195 14.45 -7.30 -3.80
CA ALA A 195 15.15 -7.56 -5.06
C ALA A 195 14.86 -6.47 -6.09
N ILE A 196 13.60 -6.11 -6.29
CA ILE A 196 13.18 -5.01 -7.18
C ILE A 196 13.86 -3.70 -6.78
N ASN A 197 13.82 -3.34 -5.50
CA ASN A 197 14.40 -2.08 -5.02
C ASN A 197 15.92 -2.03 -5.16
N ILE A 198 16.60 -3.17 -5.05
CA ILE A 198 18.04 -3.25 -5.31
C ILE A 198 18.32 -2.97 -6.79
N VAL A 199 17.58 -3.58 -7.71
CA VAL A 199 17.73 -3.31 -9.16
C VAL A 199 17.42 -1.86 -9.49
N LYS A 200 16.30 -1.32 -9.02
CA LYS A 200 15.89 0.06 -9.25
C LYS A 200 16.98 1.08 -8.89
N LYS A 201 17.64 0.89 -7.75
CA LYS A 201 18.68 1.79 -7.23
C LYS A 201 20.08 1.49 -7.74
N ALA A 202 20.27 0.47 -8.56
CA ALA A 202 21.57 0.10 -9.08
C ALA A 202 22.05 1.11 -10.11
N ILE A 203 23.33 1.52 -10.01
CA ILE A 203 24.07 2.21 -11.06
C ILE A 203 25.04 1.19 -11.63
N LEU A 204 24.76 0.71 -12.85
CA LEU A 204 25.49 -0.39 -13.45
C LEU A 204 26.63 0.09 -14.33
N THR A 205 27.68 -0.74 -14.42
CA THR A 205 28.72 -0.62 -15.43
C THR A 205 28.40 -1.57 -16.58
N VAL A 206 28.28 -1.01 -17.79
CA VAL A 206 28.08 -1.79 -19.01
C VAL A 206 29.41 -1.92 -19.70
N PRO A 207 29.90 -3.15 -20.03
CA PRO A 207 31.14 -3.32 -20.76
C PRO A 207 31.30 -2.39 -21.90
N ASP A 208 31.78 -2.11 -22.78
CA ASP A 208 31.82 -1.25 -23.96
C ASP A 208 31.30 0.20 -23.80
N ARG A 209 30.66 0.55 -22.68
CA ARG A 209 30.03 1.87 -22.46
C ARG A 209 30.46 2.57 -21.17
N GLY A 210 30.94 1.82 -20.19
CA GLY A 210 31.32 2.37 -18.90
C GLY A 210 30.21 2.38 -17.85
N ARG A 211 30.37 3.20 -16.83
CA ARG A 211 29.41 3.34 -15.74
C ARG A 211 28.29 4.28 -16.12
N SER A 212 27.05 3.90 -15.84
CA SER A 212 25.88 4.76 -16.03
C SER A 212 25.96 6.00 -15.12
N SER A 213 25.41 7.12 -15.59
CA SER A 213 25.22 8.34 -14.79
C SER A 213 23.97 8.27 -13.91
N MET A 214 23.05 7.36 -14.20
CA MET A 214 21.76 7.24 -13.55
C MET A 214 21.53 5.85 -12.97
N THR A 215 20.57 5.75 -12.03
CA THR A 215 20.05 4.46 -11.57
C THR A 215 19.25 3.77 -12.68
N VAL A 216 19.04 2.46 -12.56
CA VAL A 216 18.18 1.70 -13.49
C VAL A 216 16.77 2.30 -13.55
N GLU A 217 16.20 2.69 -12.41
CA GLU A 217 14.86 3.30 -12.38
C GLU A 217 14.80 4.63 -13.11
N ASP A 218 15.80 5.48 -12.93
CA ASP A 218 15.87 6.76 -13.63
C ASP A 218 16.14 6.57 -15.13
N GLY A 219 16.96 5.59 -15.50
CA GLY A 219 17.15 5.18 -16.89
C GLY A 219 15.83 4.74 -17.55
N ILE A 220 15.03 3.93 -16.88
CA ILE A 220 13.71 3.54 -17.37
C ILE A 220 12.82 4.77 -17.54
N LYS A 221 12.74 5.65 -16.54
CA LYS A 221 11.94 6.89 -16.64
C LYS A 221 12.41 7.77 -17.83
N TRP A 222 13.69 7.85 -18.06
CA TRP A 222 14.26 8.59 -19.20
C TRP A 222 13.82 7.98 -20.54
N PHE A 223 13.89 6.64 -20.69
CA PHE A 223 13.44 5.95 -21.89
C PHE A 223 11.91 5.95 -22.08
N MET A 224 11.14 6.14 -21.00
CA MET A 224 9.68 6.25 -21.05
C MET A 224 9.19 7.71 -21.19
N GLY A 225 10.07 8.61 -21.55
CA GLY A 225 9.74 10.00 -21.82
C GLY A 225 8.78 10.20 -23.00
N PRO A 226 8.18 11.38 -23.13
CA PRO A 226 7.31 11.68 -24.25
C PRO A 226 8.07 11.50 -25.58
N ASN A 227 7.45 10.89 -26.57
CA ASN A 227 7.96 10.63 -27.92
C ASN A 227 8.99 9.47 -28.07
N THR A 228 9.18 8.64 -27.06
CA THR A 228 10.09 7.48 -27.16
C THR A 228 9.42 6.23 -27.74
N GLY A 229 8.10 6.18 -27.79
CA GLY A 229 7.36 4.98 -28.18
C GLY A 229 7.38 3.86 -27.14
N VAL A 230 7.92 4.12 -25.94
CA VAL A 230 7.96 3.17 -24.83
C VAL A 230 6.94 3.59 -23.76
N THR A 231 6.05 2.70 -23.41
CA THR A 231 5.01 2.93 -22.39
C THR A 231 5.06 1.87 -21.28
N PRO A 232 4.66 2.20 -20.05
CA PRO A 232 4.59 1.20 -18.99
C PRO A 232 3.63 0.06 -19.34
N GLY A 233 4.06 -1.17 -19.12
CA GLY A 233 3.22 -2.36 -19.16
C GLY A 233 2.72 -2.73 -17.75
N LYS A 234 2.87 -4.01 -17.35
CA LYS A 234 2.53 -4.50 -16.00
C LYS A 234 3.48 -3.99 -14.91
N GLY A 235 4.60 -3.37 -15.30
CA GLY A 235 5.58 -2.82 -14.39
C GLY A 235 6.57 -3.85 -13.82
N TRP A 236 6.97 -3.66 -12.56
CA TRP A 236 8.00 -4.46 -11.92
C TRP A 236 7.46 -5.75 -11.31
N SER A 237 8.19 -6.83 -11.52
CA SER A 237 7.98 -8.11 -10.84
C SER A 237 9.32 -8.75 -10.47
N ALA A 238 9.31 -9.68 -9.51
CA ALA A 238 10.46 -10.48 -9.17
C ALA A 238 10.06 -11.92 -8.86
N LYS A 239 10.93 -12.84 -9.20
CA LYS A 239 10.78 -14.28 -8.94
C LYS A 239 12.06 -14.79 -8.29
N ALA A 240 11.92 -15.57 -7.23
CA ALA A 240 13.05 -16.26 -6.62
C ALA A 240 13.58 -17.35 -7.58
N ASP A 241 14.87 -17.40 -7.76
CA ASP A 241 15.56 -18.44 -8.52
C ASP A 241 16.11 -19.52 -7.57
N SER A 242 17.10 -19.14 -6.75
CA SER A 242 17.70 -20.04 -5.75
C SER A 242 18.37 -19.23 -4.65
N GLY A 243 18.22 -19.63 -3.40
CA GLY A 243 18.86 -18.97 -2.25
C GLY A 243 18.52 -17.50 -2.15
N SER A 244 19.52 -16.63 -2.31
CA SER A 244 19.36 -15.17 -2.30
C SER A 244 19.19 -14.55 -3.69
N SER A 245 19.21 -15.38 -4.75
CA SER A 245 19.12 -14.93 -6.15
C SER A 245 17.68 -14.76 -6.61
N TYR A 246 17.44 -13.68 -7.34
CA TYR A 246 16.14 -13.33 -7.91
C TYR A 246 16.29 -12.87 -9.35
N THR A 247 15.33 -13.29 -10.20
CA THR A 247 15.09 -12.67 -11.50
C THR A 247 14.10 -11.53 -11.32
N VAL A 248 14.50 -10.33 -11.70
CA VAL A 248 13.68 -9.11 -11.66
C VAL A 248 13.33 -8.71 -13.08
N THR A 249 12.05 -8.48 -13.33
CA THR A 249 11.52 -8.13 -14.65
C THR A 249 10.79 -6.79 -14.59
N PHE A 250 10.97 -5.99 -15.61
CA PHE A 250 10.16 -4.80 -15.87
C PHE A 250 9.44 -4.98 -17.21
N ASP A 251 8.10 -5.06 -17.15
CA ASP A 251 7.25 -5.20 -18.32
C ASP A 251 6.89 -3.82 -18.88
N PHE A 252 7.01 -3.67 -20.18
CA PHE A 252 6.69 -2.43 -20.90
C PHE A 252 6.20 -2.76 -22.33
N THR A 253 5.65 -1.75 -22.99
CA THR A 253 5.27 -1.85 -24.40
C THR A 253 6.19 -0.95 -25.23
N ASP A 254 6.83 -1.52 -26.23
CA ASP A 254 7.63 -0.83 -27.25
C ASP A 254 6.78 -0.68 -28.52
N ALA A 255 6.65 0.53 -29.04
CA ALA A 255 5.83 0.80 -30.22
C ALA A 255 6.23 -0.02 -31.46
N SER A 256 7.51 -0.41 -31.55
CA SER A 256 8.04 -1.20 -32.67
C SER A 256 8.03 -2.71 -32.43
N ALA A 257 8.09 -3.16 -31.17
CA ALA A 257 8.26 -4.56 -30.80
C ALA A 257 7.07 -5.14 -30.01
N GLY A 258 6.09 -4.32 -29.59
CA GLY A 258 4.98 -4.73 -28.75
C GLY A 258 5.36 -4.97 -27.29
N GLU A 259 4.67 -5.91 -26.62
CA GLU A 259 4.97 -6.29 -25.24
C GLU A 259 6.43 -6.78 -25.13
N SER A 260 7.16 -6.17 -24.24
CA SER A 260 8.59 -6.38 -24.08
C SER A 260 8.97 -6.43 -22.59
N GLN A 261 10.13 -7.01 -22.31
CA GLN A 261 10.62 -7.18 -20.94
C GLN A 261 12.09 -6.80 -20.85
N ALA A 262 12.44 -6.04 -19.81
CA ALA A 262 13.81 -5.89 -19.36
C ALA A 262 14.04 -6.80 -18.15
N ILE A 263 15.11 -7.59 -18.17
CA ILE A 263 15.36 -8.67 -17.21
C ILE A 263 16.74 -8.52 -16.57
N TRP A 264 16.76 -8.52 -15.24
CA TRP A 264 17.99 -8.52 -14.43
C TRP A 264 18.00 -9.72 -13.51
N THR A 265 19.19 -10.15 -13.13
CA THR A 265 19.37 -11.00 -11.93
C THR A 265 19.96 -10.14 -10.82
N VAL A 266 19.57 -10.48 -9.59
CA VAL A 266 20.10 -9.83 -8.40
C VAL A 266 20.32 -10.86 -7.29
N ASP A 267 21.48 -10.79 -6.67
CA ASP A 267 21.71 -11.44 -5.38
C ASP A 267 21.37 -10.44 -4.28
N ARG A 268 20.37 -10.78 -3.48
CA ARG A 268 19.80 -9.89 -2.46
C ARG A 268 20.77 -9.63 -1.29
N VAL A 269 21.64 -10.59 -0.99
CA VAL A 269 22.60 -10.49 0.12
C VAL A 269 23.80 -9.64 -0.28
N SER A 270 24.45 -9.97 -1.38
CA SER A 270 25.61 -9.21 -1.91
C SER A 270 25.19 -7.92 -2.65
N ARG A 271 23.92 -7.78 -2.97
CA ARG A 271 23.34 -6.67 -3.75
C ARG A 271 23.91 -6.57 -5.16
N LYS A 272 24.50 -7.64 -5.67
CA LYS A 272 25.06 -7.66 -7.02
C LYS A 272 23.93 -7.77 -8.04
N VAL A 273 23.89 -6.84 -9.00
CA VAL A 273 22.90 -6.78 -10.08
C VAL A 273 23.60 -7.01 -11.41
N GLN A 274 22.96 -7.81 -12.29
CA GLN A 274 23.41 -8.06 -13.65
C GLN A 274 22.23 -7.95 -14.60
N TYR A 275 22.40 -7.28 -15.74
CA TYR A 275 21.41 -7.30 -16.81
C TYR A 275 21.49 -8.62 -17.59
N ILE A 276 20.35 -9.14 -18.05
CA ILE A 276 20.27 -10.42 -18.76
C ILE A 276 20.01 -10.22 -20.25
N ASN A 277 19.20 -9.25 -20.63
CA ASN A 277 18.82 -9.04 -22.02
C ASN A 277 19.14 -7.64 -22.53
N LYS A 278 18.93 -7.42 -23.83
CA LYS A 278 19.23 -6.14 -24.49
C LYS A 278 18.49 -4.95 -23.86
N TYR A 279 17.23 -5.12 -23.50
CA TYR A 279 16.45 -4.04 -22.91
C TYR A 279 16.94 -3.67 -21.51
N ALA A 280 17.25 -4.66 -20.68
CA ALA A 280 17.88 -4.41 -19.39
C ALA A 280 19.24 -3.71 -19.55
N LYS A 281 20.04 -4.10 -20.55
CA LYS A 281 21.29 -3.41 -20.88
C LYS A 281 21.05 -1.94 -21.25
N TYR A 282 20.03 -1.65 -22.06
CA TYR A 282 19.67 -0.27 -22.45
C TYR A 282 19.25 0.56 -21.26
N PHE A 283 18.31 0.08 -20.46
CA PHE A 283 17.80 0.80 -19.28
C PHE A 283 18.86 0.96 -18.17
N SER A 284 19.90 0.13 -18.19
CA SER A 284 20.98 0.18 -17.20
C SER A 284 22.09 1.16 -17.54
N TYR A 285 22.06 1.79 -18.71
CA TYR A 285 23.12 2.69 -19.12
C TYR A 285 22.59 3.97 -19.75
N ILE A 286 22.79 5.06 -19.04
CA ILE A 286 22.67 6.41 -19.56
C ILE A 286 24.08 7.02 -19.55
N PRO A 287 24.57 7.57 -20.67
CA PRO A 287 25.89 8.19 -20.72
C PRO A 287 25.96 9.38 -19.76
N PRO A 288 27.09 9.65 -19.15
CA PRO A 288 27.34 10.94 -18.49
C PRO A 288 27.29 12.06 -19.51
N ASP A 289 26.78 13.22 -19.12
CA ASP A 289 26.73 14.45 -19.89
C ASP A 289 28.15 14.96 -20.18
#